data_cb996287ca5c51c5b287139715ca0ae3
#
_entry.id   cb996287ca5c51c5b287139715ca0ae3
#
_cell.length_a   1.000
_cell.length_b   1.000
_cell.length_c   1.000
_cell.angle_alpha   90.00
_cell.angle_beta   90.00
_cell.angle_gamma   90.00
#
_symmetry.space_group_name_H-M   'P 1'
#
loop_
_entity.id
_entity.type
_entity.pdbx_description
1 polymer ?
#
loop_
_entity_poly.entity_id
_entity_poly.type
_entity_poly.pdbx_seq_one_letter_code
_entity_poly.pdbx_strand_id
1 'polypeptide(L)'
;MKKLASTFPNMLLSLTLICLLVGAILGVMKSVTDEPIAKTELSNKIAAIEKVIPEFDNNPLDEVQEFKEGEKDVVKVYVAKKAGEAVGYAVETFTKNGFGGRIDLMVGFDAKGVICDFSVLKHGETPGLGAKMDEWFHTDSKGGNIQNMKGVDMAAENGTLVVAKDGGKVDAITASTITSRAFLDAVNRAYKYYLEAAGSVPAGAEATEASAAVPQDEASTAAETPSTEDNAAPAEKGDNK
;
A
#
# COMPACT_ATOMS: atom_id res chain seq x y z
N MET A 1 51.71 1.45 19.37
CA MET A 1 51.05 0.47 18.49
C MET A 1 51.78 0.46 17.17
N LYS A 2 52.34 -0.70 16.72
CA LYS A 2 52.99 -0.81 15.39
C LYS A 2 51.91 -0.65 14.32
N LYS A 3 52.03 0.40 13.47
CA LYS A 3 51.16 0.53 12.29
C LYS A 3 51.47 -0.64 11.36
N LEU A 4 50.46 -1.43 11.04
CA LEU A 4 50.54 -2.46 10.01
C LEU A 4 50.84 -1.78 8.67
N ALA A 5 51.86 -2.30 7.95
CA ALA A 5 52.18 -1.79 6.63
C ALA A 5 50.95 -1.96 5.69
N SER A 6 50.59 -0.92 4.93
CA SER A 6 49.49 -0.95 3.99
C SER A 6 49.91 -1.70 2.72
N THR A 7 50.12 -3.01 2.88
CA THR A 7 50.32 -3.94 1.77
C THR A 7 48.99 -4.53 1.34
N PHE A 8 48.82 -4.82 0.05
CA PHE A 8 47.58 -5.38 -0.52
C PHE A 8 47.01 -6.56 0.30
N PRO A 9 47.78 -7.56 0.75
CA PRO A 9 47.26 -8.66 1.57
C PRO A 9 46.77 -8.21 2.95
N ASN A 10 47.39 -7.23 3.57
CA ASN A 10 46.91 -6.72 4.87
C ASN A 10 45.60 -5.94 4.76
N MET A 11 45.41 -5.22 3.65
CA MET A 11 44.12 -4.53 3.37
C MET A 11 43.02 -5.54 3.09
N LEU A 12 43.30 -6.57 2.30
CA LEU A 12 42.34 -7.65 2.01
C LEU A 12 41.96 -8.38 3.32
N LEU A 13 42.95 -8.75 4.13
CA LEU A 13 42.72 -9.48 5.38
C LEU A 13 41.90 -8.65 6.38
N SER A 14 42.17 -7.36 6.52
CA SER A 14 41.41 -6.49 7.42
C SER A 14 39.99 -6.30 6.96
N LEU A 15 39.75 -6.14 5.64
CA LEU A 15 38.40 -6.01 5.08
C LEU A 15 37.62 -7.28 5.28
N THR A 16 38.15 -8.46 4.94
CA THR A 16 37.50 -9.73 5.12
C THR A 16 37.17 -10.03 6.57
N LEU A 17 38.09 -9.72 7.50
CA LEU A 17 37.88 -9.91 8.93
C LEU A 17 36.72 -9.04 9.46
N ILE A 18 36.68 -7.77 9.05
CA ILE A 18 35.59 -6.85 9.44
C ILE A 18 34.25 -7.35 8.86
N CYS A 19 34.21 -7.70 7.58
CA CYS A 19 32.99 -8.24 6.95
C CYS A 19 32.50 -9.51 7.64
N LEU A 20 33.41 -10.41 7.99
CA LEU A 20 33.08 -11.66 8.67
C LEU A 20 32.54 -11.41 10.08
N LEU A 21 33.15 -10.48 10.83
CA LEU A 21 32.71 -10.11 12.16
C LEU A 21 31.33 -9.44 12.14
N VAL A 22 31.12 -8.48 11.23
CA VAL A 22 29.82 -7.81 11.08
C VAL A 22 28.75 -8.81 10.61
N GLY A 23 29.07 -9.67 9.65
CA GLY A 23 28.15 -10.71 9.17
C GLY A 23 27.75 -11.70 10.27
N ALA A 24 28.69 -12.11 11.12
CA ALA A 24 28.42 -12.98 12.25
C ALA A 24 27.50 -12.31 13.28
N ILE A 25 27.76 -11.05 13.63
CA ILE A 25 26.90 -10.28 14.56
C ILE A 25 25.48 -10.14 14.00
N LEU A 26 25.34 -9.76 12.73
CA LEU A 26 24.03 -9.63 12.09
C LEU A 26 23.28 -10.98 12.01
N GLY A 27 24.00 -12.07 11.72
CA GLY A 27 23.42 -13.41 11.68
C GLY A 27 22.87 -13.87 13.04
N VAL A 28 23.64 -13.67 14.11
CA VAL A 28 23.17 -13.96 15.47
C VAL A 28 22.00 -13.08 15.86
N MET A 29 22.07 -11.77 15.56
CA MET A 29 21.01 -10.83 15.88
C MET A 29 19.69 -11.21 15.19
N LYS A 30 19.76 -11.58 13.91
CA LYS A 30 18.60 -12.09 13.17
C LYS A 30 18.00 -13.33 13.83
N SER A 31 18.82 -14.33 14.14
CA SER A 31 18.36 -15.58 14.75
C SER A 31 17.66 -15.38 16.11
N VAL A 32 18.12 -14.42 16.91
CA VAL A 32 17.52 -14.08 18.21
C VAL A 32 16.22 -13.27 18.05
N THR A 33 16.10 -12.50 16.96
CA THR A 33 14.97 -11.57 16.76
C THR A 33 13.82 -12.19 15.96
N ASP A 34 14.08 -13.24 15.17
CA ASP A 34 13.05 -13.85 14.31
C ASP A 34 11.85 -14.40 15.12
N GLU A 35 12.09 -15.07 16.25
CA GLU A 35 11.02 -15.64 17.08
C GLU A 35 10.12 -14.58 17.75
N PRO A 36 10.65 -13.54 18.44
CA PRO A 36 9.81 -12.49 19.01
C PRO A 36 9.09 -11.68 17.93
N ILE A 37 9.67 -11.47 16.75
CA ILE A 37 9.00 -10.79 15.64
C ILE A 37 7.79 -11.62 15.18
N ALA A 38 7.95 -12.92 14.94
CA ALA A 38 6.86 -13.80 14.53
C ALA A 38 5.70 -13.84 15.56
N LYS A 39 6.01 -13.85 16.86
CA LYS A 39 4.99 -13.78 17.91
C LYS A 39 4.23 -12.44 17.90
N THR A 40 4.96 -11.34 17.71
CA THR A 40 4.36 -10.01 17.64
C THR A 40 3.49 -9.86 16.40
N GLU A 41 3.94 -10.35 15.24
CA GLU A 41 3.15 -10.33 14.01
C GLU A 41 1.85 -11.13 14.15
N LEU A 42 1.89 -12.31 14.77
CA LEU A 42 0.69 -13.10 15.03
C LEU A 42 -0.27 -12.39 15.99
N SER A 43 0.24 -11.82 17.08
CA SER A 43 -0.56 -11.03 18.02
C SER A 43 -1.21 -9.81 17.35
N ASN A 44 -0.45 -9.10 16.51
CA ASN A 44 -0.97 -7.96 15.77
C ASN A 44 -2.05 -8.37 14.76
N LYS A 45 -1.92 -9.54 14.12
CA LYS A 45 -2.96 -10.08 13.22
C LYS A 45 -4.25 -10.40 13.96
N ILE A 46 -4.16 -11.06 15.12
CA ILE A 46 -5.34 -11.37 15.94
C ILE A 46 -6.04 -10.06 16.35
N ALA A 47 -5.29 -9.11 16.89
CA ALA A 47 -5.83 -7.79 17.26
C ALA A 47 -6.43 -7.03 16.07
N ALA A 48 -5.83 -7.17 14.87
CA ALA A 48 -6.38 -6.58 13.66
C ALA A 48 -7.71 -7.23 13.26
N ILE A 49 -7.81 -8.57 13.34
CA ILE A 49 -9.07 -9.29 13.06
C ILE A 49 -10.16 -8.83 14.02
N GLU A 50 -9.88 -8.81 15.33
CA GLU A 50 -10.82 -8.34 16.35
C GLU A 50 -11.27 -6.89 16.15
N LYS A 51 -10.38 -6.02 15.64
CA LYS A 51 -10.68 -4.62 15.35
C LYS A 51 -11.61 -4.46 14.14
N VAL A 52 -11.38 -5.26 13.09
CA VAL A 52 -12.04 -5.01 11.78
C VAL A 52 -13.35 -5.76 11.59
N ILE A 53 -13.68 -6.74 12.44
CA ILE A 53 -14.91 -7.52 12.34
C ILE A 53 -15.83 -7.25 13.54
N PRO A 54 -17.18 -7.35 13.37
CA PRO A 54 -18.12 -7.35 14.49
C PRO A 54 -17.87 -8.52 15.46
N GLU A 55 -18.51 -8.50 16.62
CA GLU A 55 -18.40 -9.57 17.64
C GLU A 55 -18.64 -10.97 17.03
N PHE A 56 -17.70 -11.86 17.24
CA PHE A 56 -17.73 -13.26 16.82
C PHE A 56 -17.40 -14.20 18.00
N ASP A 57 -17.74 -15.47 17.87
CA ASP A 57 -17.56 -16.49 18.93
C ASP A 57 -16.65 -17.66 18.50
N ASN A 58 -16.26 -17.72 17.22
CA ASN A 58 -15.30 -18.70 16.73
C ASN A 58 -13.86 -18.20 16.81
N ASN A 59 -12.90 -19.10 16.53
CA ASN A 59 -11.51 -18.69 16.28
C ASN A 59 -11.31 -18.53 14.75
N PRO A 60 -11.20 -17.28 14.23
CA PRO A 60 -11.09 -17.06 12.79
C PRO A 60 -9.82 -17.66 12.17
N LEU A 61 -8.81 -17.97 12.97
CA LEU A 61 -7.56 -18.59 12.50
C LEU A 61 -7.73 -20.07 12.11
N ASP A 62 -8.80 -20.72 12.56
CA ASP A 62 -9.08 -22.14 12.27
C ASP A 62 -9.78 -22.30 10.90
N GLU A 63 -10.42 -21.24 10.41
CA GLU A 63 -11.15 -21.21 9.14
C GLU A 63 -10.56 -20.17 8.17
N VAL A 64 -9.31 -20.37 7.77
CA VAL A 64 -8.61 -19.47 6.85
C VAL A 64 -8.73 -20.00 5.42
N GLN A 65 -9.20 -19.17 4.51
CA GLN A 65 -9.16 -19.43 3.07
C GLN A 65 -7.97 -18.68 2.47
N GLU A 66 -7.10 -19.38 1.78
CA GLU A 66 -5.92 -18.81 1.15
C GLU A 66 -6.09 -18.73 -0.37
N PHE A 67 -5.97 -17.53 -0.90
CA PHE A 67 -6.04 -17.26 -2.34
C PHE A 67 -4.66 -16.83 -2.84
N LYS A 68 -4.14 -17.52 -3.85
CA LYS A 68 -2.86 -17.17 -4.46
C LYS A 68 -3.02 -16.05 -5.47
N GLU A 69 -2.24 -14.99 -5.31
CA GLU A 69 -2.15 -13.90 -6.27
C GLU A 69 -0.75 -13.86 -6.88
N GLY A 70 -0.61 -14.46 -8.08
CA GLY A 70 0.68 -14.68 -8.71
C GLY A 70 1.50 -15.79 -8.05
N GLU A 71 2.84 -15.73 -8.21
CA GLU A 71 3.72 -16.83 -7.76
C GLU A 71 4.07 -16.80 -6.27
N LYS A 72 4.04 -15.63 -5.63
CA LYS A 72 4.61 -15.42 -4.29
C LYS A 72 3.67 -14.79 -3.27
N ASP A 73 2.56 -14.24 -3.72
CA ASP A 73 1.66 -13.49 -2.86
C ASP A 73 0.40 -14.30 -2.56
N VAL A 74 -0.07 -14.17 -1.33
CA VAL A 74 -1.25 -14.86 -0.83
C VAL A 74 -2.14 -13.83 -0.15
N VAL A 75 -3.41 -13.83 -0.49
CA VAL A 75 -4.48 -13.13 0.21
C VAL A 75 -5.16 -14.14 1.12
N LYS A 76 -5.40 -13.78 2.37
CA LYS A 76 -6.03 -14.66 3.37
C LYS A 76 -7.36 -14.08 3.80
N VAL A 77 -8.37 -14.91 3.78
CA VAL A 77 -9.71 -14.55 4.25
C VAL A 77 -10.02 -15.35 5.50
N TYR A 78 -10.29 -14.65 6.59
CA TYR A 78 -10.66 -15.17 7.88
C TYR A 78 -12.17 -15.03 8.04
N VAL A 79 -12.86 -16.12 8.32
CA VAL A 79 -14.31 -16.12 8.48
C VAL A 79 -14.67 -15.99 9.97
N ALA A 80 -15.38 -14.91 10.30
CA ALA A 80 -15.93 -14.71 11.63
C ALA A 80 -17.36 -15.23 11.69
N LYS A 81 -17.62 -16.10 12.68
CA LYS A 81 -18.93 -16.70 12.91
C LYS A 81 -19.47 -16.33 14.28
N LYS A 82 -20.81 -16.23 14.36
CA LYS A 82 -21.54 -16.10 15.61
C LYS A 82 -22.71 -17.08 15.60
N ALA A 83 -22.78 -17.94 16.59
CA ALA A 83 -23.76 -19.03 16.65
C ALA A 83 -23.76 -19.95 15.39
N GLY A 84 -22.60 -20.11 14.73
CA GLY A 84 -22.44 -20.94 13.53
C GLY A 84 -22.71 -20.25 12.20
N GLU A 85 -23.23 -19.04 12.21
CA GLU A 85 -23.46 -18.23 10.99
C GLU A 85 -22.33 -17.24 10.76
N ALA A 86 -21.92 -17.04 9.51
CA ALA A 86 -20.89 -16.06 9.15
C ALA A 86 -21.44 -14.64 9.35
N VAL A 87 -20.81 -13.88 10.26
CA VAL A 87 -21.20 -12.49 10.59
C VAL A 87 -20.28 -11.47 9.95
N GLY A 88 -19.08 -11.90 9.52
CA GLY A 88 -18.11 -11.03 8.87
C GLY A 88 -16.91 -11.78 8.35
N TYR A 89 -16.12 -11.08 7.55
CA TYR A 89 -14.92 -11.59 6.90
C TYR A 89 -13.79 -10.58 7.08
N ALA A 90 -12.64 -11.02 7.64
CA ALA A 90 -11.42 -10.21 7.60
C ALA A 90 -10.54 -10.68 6.46
N VAL A 91 -10.14 -9.78 5.61
CA VAL A 91 -9.29 -10.07 4.45
C VAL A 91 -7.93 -9.43 4.65
N GLU A 92 -6.91 -10.29 4.83
CA GLU A 92 -5.51 -9.88 4.82
C GLU A 92 -5.06 -9.74 3.37
N THR A 93 -4.84 -8.53 2.94
CA THR A 93 -4.52 -8.14 1.56
C THR A 93 -3.26 -7.29 1.51
N PHE A 94 -2.80 -7.00 0.31
CA PHE A 94 -1.61 -6.16 0.09
C PHE A 94 -1.74 -5.36 -1.20
N THR A 95 -0.87 -4.37 -1.33
CA THR A 95 -0.56 -3.71 -2.60
C THR A 95 0.96 -3.53 -2.72
N LYS A 96 1.47 -3.47 -3.95
CA LYS A 96 2.88 -3.17 -4.24
C LYS A 96 3.06 -1.76 -4.80
N ASN A 97 1.94 -1.04 -4.98
CA ASN A 97 1.87 0.25 -5.65
C ASN A 97 2.06 1.44 -4.69
N GLY A 98 2.45 1.19 -3.42
CA GLY A 98 2.76 2.25 -2.47
C GLY A 98 4.01 3.04 -2.86
N PHE A 99 4.11 4.29 -2.44
CA PHE A 99 5.29 5.12 -2.67
C PHE A 99 6.53 4.53 -1.97
N GLY A 100 6.37 4.03 -0.75
CA GLY A 100 7.40 3.31 0.01
C GLY A 100 7.44 1.80 -0.30
N GLY A 101 6.72 1.33 -1.32
CA GLY A 101 6.65 -0.06 -1.72
C GLY A 101 5.41 -0.79 -1.18
N ARG A 102 5.61 -2.00 -0.67
CA ARG A 102 4.50 -2.85 -0.23
C ARG A 102 3.77 -2.27 0.98
N ILE A 103 2.44 -2.31 0.91
CA ILE A 103 1.52 -2.01 2.01
C ILE A 103 0.68 -3.26 2.26
N ASP A 104 0.64 -3.74 3.49
CA ASP A 104 -0.20 -4.86 3.92
C ASP A 104 -1.36 -4.32 4.77
N LEU A 105 -2.59 -4.70 4.44
CA LEU A 105 -3.82 -4.28 5.08
C LEU A 105 -4.63 -5.47 5.56
N MET A 106 -5.40 -5.25 6.62
CA MET A 106 -6.54 -6.07 7.01
C MET A 106 -7.82 -5.26 6.78
N VAL A 107 -8.77 -5.77 6.02
CA VAL A 107 -10.05 -5.12 5.76
C VAL A 107 -11.17 -6.04 6.22
N GLY A 108 -12.04 -5.54 7.08
CA GLY A 108 -13.21 -6.27 7.57
C GLY A 108 -14.45 -5.92 6.79
N PHE A 109 -15.21 -6.94 6.40
CA PHE A 109 -16.51 -6.80 5.75
C PHE A 109 -17.58 -7.50 6.58
N ASP A 110 -18.78 -6.95 6.60
CA ASP A 110 -19.94 -7.65 7.11
C ASP A 110 -20.47 -8.68 6.07
N ALA A 111 -21.51 -9.42 6.43
CA ALA A 111 -22.11 -10.41 5.55
C ALA A 111 -22.76 -9.81 4.26
N LYS A 112 -22.85 -8.48 4.17
CA LYS A 112 -23.43 -7.76 3.02
C LYS A 112 -22.36 -7.10 2.14
N GLY A 113 -21.08 -7.14 2.54
CA GLY A 113 -19.98 -6.50 1.83
C GLY A 113 -19.77 -5.03 2.18
N VAL A 114 -20.33 -4.58 3.30
CA VAL A 114 -20.03 -3.25 3.86
C VAL A 114 -18.72 -3.32 4.63
N ILE A 115 -17.85 -2.35 4.43
CA ILE A 115 -16.60 -2.25 5.20
C ILE A 115 -16.92 -1.92 6.65
N CYS A 116 -16.62 -2.84 7.57
CA CYS A 116 -16.79 -2.62 9.00
C CYS A 116 -15.71 -1.73 9.57
N ASP A 117 -14.45 -2.06 9.24
CA ASP A 117 -13.26 -1.31 9.62
C ASP A 117 -12.06 -1.82 8.83
N PHE A 118 -10.90 -1.18 8.98
CA PHE A 118 -9.64 -1.68 8.43
C PHE A 118 -8.49 -1.47 9.43
N SER A 119 -7.38 -2.14 9.19
CA SER A 119 -6.15 -1.96 9.94
C SER A 119 -4.94 -2.07 9.03
N VAL A 120 -4.01 -1.13 9.15
CA VAL A 120 -2.74 -1.17 8.42
C VAL A 120 -1.78 -2.07 9.18
N LEU A 121 -1.40 -3.20 8.57
CA LEU A 121 -0.51 -4.19 9.20
C LEU A 121 0.96 -3.81 9.04
N LYS A 122 1.33 -3.38 7.82
CA LYS A 122 2.72 -3.03 7.50
C LYS A 122 2.80 -2.10 6.30
N HIS A 123 3.69 -1.12 6.37
CA HIS A 123 3.98 -0.21 5.26
C HIS A 123 5.39 0.37 5.35
N GLY A 124 5.89 0.86 4.23
CA GLY A 124 7.14 1.61 4.14
C GLY A 124 6.95 3.10 3.78
N GLU A 125 5.73 3.62 3.95
CA GLU A 125 5.37 4.98 3.54
C GLU A 125 6.06 6.07 4.36
N THR A 126 6.25 7.23 3.75
CA THR A 126 6.91 8.38 4.38
C THR A 126 6.11 8.91 5.59
N PRO A 127 6.75 9.03 6.78
CA PRO A 127 6.12 9.61 7.96
C PRO A 127 5.58 11.03 7.68
N GLY A 128 4.37 11.30 8.19
CA GLY A 128 3.70 12.59 8.00
C GLY A 128 3.02 12.78 6.65
N LEU A 129 3.24 11.89 5.69
CA LEU A 129 2.61 11.85 4.37
C LEU A 129 1.77 10.57 4.23
N GLY A 130 2.22 9.60 3.44
CA GLY A 130 1.51 8.34 3.23
C GLY A 130 1.30 7.49 4.48
N ALA A 131 2.18 7.58 5.47
CA ALA A 131 2.02 6.91 6.76
C ALA A 131 0.76 7.32 7.54
N LYS A 132 0.12 8.45 7.17
CA LYS A 132 -1.15 8.89 7.77
C LYS A 132 -2.38 8.15 7.24
N MET A 133 -2.21 7.14 6.38
CA MET A 133 -3.35 6.45 5.76
C MET A 133 -4.33 5.88 6.79
N ASP A 134 -3.84 5.34 7.91
CA ASP A 134 -4.69 4.81 8.98
C ASP A 134 -5.57 5.92 9.58
N GLU A 135 -4.99 7.05 9.94
CA GLU A 135 -5.73 8.19 10.49
C GLU A 135 -6.65 8.84 9.45
N TRP A 136 -6.14 9.01 8.21
CA TRP A 136 -6.87 9.69 7.14
C TRP A 136 -8.16 8.99 6.77
N PHE A 137 -8.10 7.68 6.53
CA PHE A 137 -9.24 6.89 6.10
C PHE A 137 -10.16 6.43 7.23
N HIS A 138 -9.89 6.86 8.48
CA HIS A 138 -10.82 6.79 9.62
C HIS A 138 -11.47 8.15 9.95
N THR A 139 -11.12 9.21 9.22
CA THR A 139 -11.64 10.55 9.47
C THR A 139 -12.75 10.89 8.48
N ASP A 140 -13.84 11.48 8.96
CA ASP A 140 -14.96 11.88 8.11
C ASP A 140 -14.59 13.06 7.21
N SER A 141 -15.00 12.99 5.95
CA SER A 141 -14.82 14.07 4.98
C SER A 141 -15.70 15.27 5.32
N LYS A 142 -15.15 16.47 5.13
CA LYS A 142 -15.89 17.73 5.22
C LYS A 142 -16.52 18.15 3.90
N GLY A 143 -16.19 17.49 2.80
CA GLY A 143 -16.51 17.91 1.44
C GLY A 143 -17.55 17.06 0.69
N GLY A 144 -18.16 16.04 1.32
CA GLY A 144 -19.15 15.18 0.70
C GLY A 144 -18.58 13.99 -0.10
N ASN A 145 -17.28 13.89 -0.24
CA ASN A 145 -16.60 12.70 -0.77
C ASN A 145 -16.44 11.63 0.32
N ILE A 146 -16.10 10.42 -0.07
CA ILE A 146 -15.73 9.36 0.87
C ILE A 146 -14.31 9.62 1.37
N GLN A 147 -14.12 9.71 2.67
CA GLN A 147 -12.81 9.73 3.30
C GLN A 147 -12.72 8.61 4.34
N ASN A 148 -13.72 8.51 5.22
CA ASN A 148 -13.84 7.40 6.16
C ASN A 148 -14.27 6.14 5.42
N MET A 149 -13.49 5.08 5.51
CA MET A 149 -13.80 3.80 4.88
C MET A 149 -14.85 2.99 5.66
N LYS A 150 -15.03 3.29 6.93
CA LYS A 150 -16.00 2.57 7.77
C LYS A 150 -17.44 2.87 7.32
N GLY A 151 -18.20 1.82 7.11
CA GLY A 151 -19.58 1.91 6.64
C GLY A 151 -19.74 2.09 5.13
N VAL A 152 -18.65 2.03 4.35
CA VAL A 152 -18.73 2.09 2.90
C VAL A 152 -19.28 0.77 2.36
N ASP A 153 -20.38 0.86 1.64
CA ASP A 153 -20.97 -0.27 0.93
C ASP A 153 -20.27 -0.45 -0.42
N MET A 154 -19.44 -1.48 -0.51
CA MET A 154 -18.66 -1.77 -1.71
C MET A 154 -19.57 -2.15 -2.90
N ALA A 155 -20.72 -2.78 -2.65
CA ALA A 155 -21.65 -3.14 -3.73
C ALA A 155 -22.29 -1.88 -4.33
N ALA A 156 -22.64 -0.87 -3.51
CA ALA A 156 -23.15 0.41 -3.98
C ALA A 156 -22.12 1.21 -4.81
N GLU A 157 -20.84 0.99 -4.58
CA GLU A 157 -19.72 1.59 -5.33
C GLU A 157 -19.22 0.68 -6.49
N ASN A 158 -20.04 -0.28 -6.94
CA ASN A 158 -19.71 -1.21 -8.02
C ASN A 158 -18.44 -2.05 -7.76
N GLY A 159 -18.12 -2.31 -6.50
CA GLY A 159 -16.97 -3.10 -6.10
C GLY A 159 -15.62 -2.41 -6.26
N THR A 160 -15.59 -1.13 -6.61
CA THR A 160 -14.33 -0.42 -6.88
C THR A 160 -14.35 1.01 -6.37
N LEU A 161 -13.41 1.32 -5.49
CA LEU A 161 -13.18 2.66 -4.99
C LEU A 161 -12.02 3.32 -5.75
N VAL A 162 -12.23 4.59 -6.16
CA VAL A 162 -11.24 5.38 -6.91
C VAL A 162 -11.12 6.75 -6.27
N VAL A 163 -9.89 7.32 -6.28
CA VAL A 163 -9.66 8.66 -5.74
C VAL A 163 -10.36 9.73 -6.61
N ALA A 164 -10.83 10.79 -5.97
CA ALA A 164 -11.55 11.89 -6.64
C ALA A 164 -10.74 12.53 -7.78
N LYS A 165 -9.42 12.57 -7.68
CA LYS A 165 -8.52 13.07 -8.74
C LYS A 165 -8.57 12.23 -10.01
N ASP A 166 -8.98 10.99 -9.93
CA ASP A 166 -9.08 10.05 -11.05
C ASP A 166 -10.55 9.83 -11.48
N GLY A 167 -11.44 10.72 -11.05
CA GLY A 167 -12.88 10.67 -11.39
C GLY A 167 -13.72 9.84 -10.42
N GLY A 168 -13.16 9.34 -9.32
CA GLY A 168 -13.88 8.62 -8.27
C GLY A 168 -14.46 9.54 -7.19
N LYS A 169 -14.80 8.95 -6.05
CA LYS A 169 -15.45 9.64 -4.92
C LYS A 169 -14.59 9.70 -3.66
N VAL A 170 -13.38 9.12 -3.64
CA VAL A 170 -12.58 9.03 -2.42
C VAL A 170 -11.57 10.17 -2.33
N ASP A 171 -11.56 10.87 -1.20
CA ASP A 171 -10.60 11.93 -0.94
C ASP A 171 -9.20 11.36 -0.69
N ALA A 172 -8.25 11.78 -1.52
CA ALA A 172 -6.86 11.37 -1.39
C ALA A 172 -6.14 12.13 -0.27
N ILE A 173 -5.20 11.48 0.39
CA ILE A 173 -4.28 12.10 1.34
C ILE A 173 -3.55 13.24 0.65
N THR A 174 -3.55 14.43 1.26
CA THR A 174 -2.86 15.60 0.74
C THR A 174 -1.37 15.30 0.55
N ALA A 175 -0.85 15.58 -0.63
CA ALA A 175 0.52 15.29 -1.06
C ALA A 175 0.92 13.79 -1.07
N SER A 176 -0.03 12.85 -0.96
CA SER A 176 0.22 11.41 -0.98
C SER A 176 -0.80 10.64 -1.82
N THR A 177 -1.08 11.14 -3.02
CA THR A 177 -2.06 10.53 -3.93
C THR A 177 -1.64 9.12 -4.37
N ILE A 178 -0.35 8.85 -4.52
CA ILE A 178 0.17 7.50 -4.86
C ILE A 178 -0.20 6.52 -3.76
N THR A 179 0.07 6.85 -2.49
CA THR A 179 -0.30 6.02 -1.34
C THR A 179 -1.82 5.82 -1.24
N SER A 180 -2.61 6.86 -1.54
CA SER A 180 -4.07 6.76 -1.54
C SER A 180 -4.59 5.79 -2.61
N ARG A 181 -4.04 5.85 -3.83
CA ARG A 181 -4.35 4.88 -4.89
C ARG A 181 -3.96 3.45 -4.49
N ALA A 182 -2.78 3.31 -3.90
CA ALA A 182 -2.29 2.03 -3.42
C ALA A 182 -3.17 1.44 -2.31
N PHE A 183 -3.60 2.26 -1.36
CA PHE A 183 -4.54 1.87 -0.31
C PHE A 183 -5.86 1.36 -0.91
N LEU A 184 -6.45 2.10 -1.84
CA LEU A 184 -7.69 1.70 -2.51
C LEU A 184 -7.51 0.45 -3.39
N ASP A 185 -6.36 0.27 -4.04
CA ASP A 185 -6.02 -0.97 -4.77
C ASP A 185 -6.08 -2.18 -3.82
N ALA A 186 -5.52 -2.07 -2.61
CA ALA A 186 -5.59 -3.12 -1.62
C ALA A 186 -7.02 -3.35 -1.11
N VAL A 187 -7.82 -2.30 -0.87
CA VAL A 187 -9.24 -2.42 -0.46
C VAL A 187 -10.08 -3.09 -1.55
N ASN A 188 -9.93 -2.68 -2.80
CA ASN A 188 -10.63 -3.27 -3.93
C ASN A 188 -10.27 -4.75 -4.11
N ARG A 189 -8.98 -5.08 -3.94
CA ARG A 189 -8.51 -6.47 -3.94
C ARG A 189 -9.13 -7.27 -2.79
N ALA A 190 -9.20 -6.70 -1.59
CA ALA A 190 -9.85 -7.34 -0.45
C ALA A 190 -11.30 -7.67 -0.75
N TYR A 191 -12.03 -6.75 -1.35
CA TYR A 191 -13.43 -6.97 -1.70
C TYR A 191 -13.62 -8.06 -2.74
N LYS A 192 -12.75 -8.13 -3.74
CA LYS A 192 -12.74 -9.23 -4.72
C LYS A 192 -12.67 -10.59 -4.03
N TYR A 193 -11.72 -10.77 -3.12
CA TYR A 193 -11.54 -12.05 -2.42
C TYR A 193 -12.60 -12.31 -1.35
N TYR A 194 -13.17 -11.26 -0.75
CA TYR A 194 -14.37 -11.38 0.06
C TYR A 194 -15.52 -12.02 -0.74
N LEU A 195 -15.77 -11.55 -1.96
CA LEU A 195 -16.82 -12.09 -2.83
C LEU A 195 -16.57 -13.56 -3.19
N GLU A 196 -15.32 -13.94 -3.47
CA GLU A 196 -14.96 -15.32 -3.74
C GLU A 196 -15.21 -16.20 -2.52
N ALA A 197 -14.82 -15.75 -1.31
CA ALA A 197 -14.99 -16.49 -0.06
C ALA A 197 -16.43 -16.58 0.37
N ALA A 198 -17.24 -15.53 0.17
CA ALA A 198 -18.66 -15.49 0.50
C ALA A 198 -19.53 -16.24 -0.51
N GLY A 199 -18.97 -16.72 -1.63
CA GLY A 199 -19.73 -17.41 -2.70
C GLY A 199 -20.64 -16.51 -3.50
N SER A 200 -20.50 -15.19 -3.38
CA SER A 200 -21.27 -14.19 -4.12
C SER A 200 -20.43 -13.64 -5.26
N VAL A 201 -20.64 -14.13 -6.47
CA VAL A 201 -20.08 -13.51 -7.68
C VAL A 201 -21.09 -12.46 -8.14
N PRO A 202 -20.81 -11.15 -8.15
CA PRO A 202 -21.72 -10.18 -8.74
C PRO A 202 -21.80 -10.45 -10.24
N ALA A 203 -23.01 -10.63 -10.76
CA ALA A 203 -23.24 -10.68 -12.19
C ALA A 203 -22.91 -9.30 -12.78
N GLY A 204 -21.71 -9.14 -13.35
CA GLY A 204 -21.34 -7.94 -14.06
C GLY A 204 -19.90 -7.41 -13.87
N ALA A 205 -19.06 -8.06 -13.08
CA ALA A 205 -17.65 -7.69 -13.04
C ALA A 205 -16.86 -8.47 -14.11
N GLU A 206 -16.97 -8.08 -15.37
CA GLU A 206 -15.91 -8.35 -16.33
C GLU A 206 -14.64 -7.66 -15.79
N ALA A 207 -13.60 -8.45 -15.65
CA ALA A 207 -12.28 -7.97 -15.27
C ALA A 207 -11.81 -6.94 -16.30
N THR A 208 -12.08 -5.68 -16.04
CA THR A 208 -11.34 -4.62 -16.68
C THR A 208 -9.98 -4.63 -16.00
N GLU A 209 -9.03 -5.31 -16.63
CA GLU A 209 -7.62 -5.05 -16.40
C GLU A 209 -7.41 -3.56 -16.65
N ALA A 210 -7.52 -2.77 -15.59
CA ALA A 210 -7.03 -1.41 -15.60
C ALA A 210 -5.50 -1.53 -15.67
N SER A 211 -5.04 -1.65 -16.91
CA SER A 211 -3.67 -1.42 -17.30
C SER A 211 -3.19 -0.15 -16.60
N ALA A 212 -2.30 -0.32 -15.66
CA ALA A 212 -1.50 0.75 -15.09
C ALA A 212 -0.54 1.25 -16.17
N ALA A 213 -1.07 2.03 -17.12
CA ALA A 213 -0.28 2.90 -17.95
C ALA A 213 0.08 4.11 -17.10
N VAL A 214 1.20 4.03 -16.42
CA VAL A 214 1.90 5.21 -15.89
C VAL A 214 2.30 6.07 -17.09
N PRO A 215 1.85 7.32 -17.23
CA PRO A 215 2.46 8.25 -18.13
C PRO A 215 3.88 8.50 -17.61
N GLN A 216 4.87 8.00 -18.33
CA GLN A 216 6.24 8.46 -18.15
C GLN A 216 6.28 9.89 -18.69
N ASP A 217 6.33 10.86 -17.79
CA ASP A 217 6.78 12.20 -18.11
C ASP A 217 8.22 12.09 -18.57
N GLU A 218 8.40 12.25 -19.87
CA GLU A 218 9.72 12.44 -20.45
C GLU A 218 10.30 13.74 -19.91
N ALA A 219 11.30 13.60 -19.05
CA ALA A 219 12.16 14.68 -18.66
C ALA A 219 13.02 15.07 -19.87
N SER A 220 12.63 16.18 -20.45
CA SER A 220 13.44 17.14 -21.19
C SER A 220 14.94 16.90 -21.14
N THR A 221 15.50 16.54 -22.26
CA THR A 221 16.92 16.79 -22.56
C THR A 221 17.02 18.14 -23.25
N ALA A 222 17.50 19.13 -22.50
CA ALA A 222 18.01 20.36 -23.06
C ALA A 222 19.45 20.10 -23.55
N ALA A 223 19.71 20.40 -24.80
CA ALA A 223 20.95 20.97 -25.31
C ALA A 223 20.90 21.08 -26.82
N GLU A 224 20.98 22.24 -27.30
CA GLU A 224 21.98 22.81 -28.24
C GLU A 224 21.38 23.93 -29.04
N THR A 225 21.91 25.11 -28.77
CA THR A 225 22.04 26.20 -29.74
C THR A 225 23.12 25.85 -30.79
N PRO A 226 23.06 26.32 -32.05
CA PRO A 226 23.72 27.60 -32.25
C PRO A 226 23.08 28.51 -33.33
N SER A 227 23.21 29.82 -33.06
CA SER A 227 23.57 30.95 -33.92
C SER A 227 23.26 30.91 -35.43
N THR A 228 22.67 31.92 -36.00
CA THR A 228 23.31 33.08 -36.61
C THR A 228 22.30 33.96 -37.36
N GLU A 229 22.50 35.26 -37.21
CA GLU A 229 22.37 36.34 -38.21
C GLU A 229 21.01 36.53 -38.91
N ASP A 230 20.44 37.64 -39.08
CA ASP A 230 20.96 39.01 -39.31
C ASP A 230 19.74 39.94 -39.50
N ASN A 231 19.92 41.19 -39.11
CA ASN A 231 19.56 42.38 -39.82
C ASN A 231 18.27 43.12 -39.52
N ALA A 232 18.49 44.34 -39.11
CA ALA A 232 17.85 45.63 -39.43
C ALA A 232 16.62 46.06 -38.66
N ALA A 233 16.89 46.95 -37.74
CA ALA A 233 16.04 48.11 -37.46
C ALA A 233 15.98 49.06 -38.72
N PRO A 234 15.07 50.06 -38.86
CA PRO A 234 14.84 51.06 -37.80
C PRO A 234 13.41 51.64 -37.69
N ALA A 235 13.20 52.37 -36.61
CA ALA A 235 12.51 53.67 -36.40
C ALA A 235 11.15 53.95 -37.08
N GLU A 236 10.19 54.41 -36.36
CA GLU A 236 9.82 55.78 -36.07
C GLU A 236 8.48 55.86 -35.31
N LYS A 237 8.52 56.68 -34.27
CA LYS A 237 7.68 57.82 -33.89
C LYS A 237 6.16 57.79 -34.11
N GLY A 238 5.53 58.27 -33.12
CA GLY A 238 4.27 59.00 -33.18
C GLY A 238 3.40 58.80 -31.98
N ASP A 239 3.62 59.46 -30.96
CA ASP A 239 2.90 60.61 -30.37
C ASP A 239 1.36 60.57 -30.40
N ASN A 240 0.84 60.87 -29.20
CA ASN A 240 -0.31 61.71 -28.94
C ASN A 240 -1.69 61.07 -28.67
N LYS A 241 -2.08 61.04 -27.51
CA LYS A 241 -3.05 61.79 -26.70
C LYS A 241 -3.47 60.95 -25.54
#